data_11e6d259977c053a952ec1364a636f28
#
_entry.id   11e6d259977c053a952ec1364a636f28
#
_cell.length_a   1.000
_cell.length_b   1.000
_cell.length_c   1.000
_cell.angle_alpha   90.00
_cell.angle_beta   90.00
_cell.angle_gamma   90.00
#
_symmetry.space_group_name_H-M   'P 1'
#
loop_
_entity.id
_entity.type
_entity.pdbx_description
1 polymer ?
#
loop_
_entity_poly.entity_id
_entity_poly.type
_entity_poly.pdbx_seq_one_letter_code
_entity_poly.pdbx_strand_id
1 'polypeptide(L)'
;MAGPTVSLEKVIVRQLKYLAWLDGHLSPEDKKKISEAEAAAREIEAALSKKDLNLSRRFFGASLKYWIDLKKYDPIQTAASLSCALLILQGGRDYQVTKEDFQGWQKGLQKKPRVTFKLYPYLNHLFFPGKGPSSPAEYEKNGHVALEVIEDITDWIKAQCF
;
A
#
# COMPACT_ATOMS: atom_id res chain seq x y z
N MET A 1 4.00 -9.92 1.42
CA MET A 1 3.50 -8.64 1.99
C MET A 1 2.33 -8.18 1.13
N ALA A 2 1.28 -7.64 1.72
CA ALA A 2 0.23 -6.98 0.95
C ALA A 2 0.79 -5.67 0.34
N GLY A 3 0.42 -5.40 -0.92
CA GLY A 3 0.66 -4.10 -1.56
C GLY A 3 -0.62 -3.27 -1.54
N PRO A 4 -0.57 -1.99 -1.95
CA PRO A 4 -1.78 -1.17 -2.06
C PRO A 4 -2.72 -1.71 -3.13
N THR A 5 -4.03 -1.63 -2.86
CA THR A 5 -5.09 -1.98 -3.82
C THR A 5 -5.71 -0.77 -4.49
N VAL A 6 -5.27 0.42 -4.09
CA VAL A 6 -5.62 1.70 -4.71
C VAL A 6 -4.41 2.25 -5.47
N SER A 7 -4.63 3.18 -6.37
CA SER A 7 -3.58 3.78 -7.18
C SER A 7 -2.58 4.59 -6.34
N LEU A 8 -1.32 4.65 -6.79
CA LEU A 8 -0.19 5.18 -6.01
C LEU A 8 -0.38 6.65 -5.60
N GLU A 9 -0.98 7.50 -6.44
CA GLU A 9 -1.27 8.89 -6.09
C GLU A 9 -2.25 9.00 -4.91
N LYS A 10 -3.20 8.07 -4.80
CA LYS A 10 -4.12 7.99 -3.64
C LYS A 10 -3.40 7.50 -2.39
N VAL A 11 -2.46 6.58 -2.54
CA VAL A 11 -1.59 6.12 -1.44
C VAL A 11 -0.77 7.28 -0.88
N ILE A 12 -0.15 8.09 -1.74
CA ILE A 12 0.65 9.26 -1.33
C ILE A 12 -0.21 10.24 -0.51
N VAL A 13 -1.40 10.59 -1.01
CA VAL A 13 -2.31 11.49 -0.30
C VAL A 13 -2.70 10.91 1.07
N ARG A 14 -3.00 9.61 1.13
CA ARG A 14 -3.36 8.92 2.37
C ARG A 14 -2.23 8.96 3.39
N GLN A 15 -1.00 8.68 2.95
CA GLN A 15 0.17 8.71 3.83
C GLN A 15 0.45 10.13 4.35
N LEU A 16 0.36 11.17 3.52
CA LEU A 16 0.52 12.55 3.96
C LEU A 16 -0.50 12.93 5.03
N LYS A 17 -1.77 12.56 4.85
CA LYS A 17 -2.82 12.77 5.85
C LYS A 17 -2.53 12.04 7.16
N TYR A 18 -2.07 10.80 7.07
CA TYR A 18 -1.74 9.99 8.24
C TYR A 18 -0.58 10.60 9.04
N LEU A 19 0.50 11.00 8.37
CA LEU A 19 1.65 11.60 9.02
C LEU A 19 1.30 12.93 9.70
N ALA A 20 0.54 13.79 9.03
CA ALA A 20 0.06 15.04 9.62
C ALA A 20 -0.88 14.81 10.83
N TRP A 21 -1.69 13.74 10.80
CA TRP A 21 -2.51 13.35 11.94
C TRP A 21 -1.65 12.81 13.11
N LEU A 22 -0.60 12.06 12.79
CA LEU A 22 0.29 11.43 13.78
C LEU A 22 1.01 12.49 14.64
N ASP A 23 1.37 13.63 14.05
CA ASP A 23 2.00 14.74 14.75
C ASP A 23 1.05 15.47 15.73
N GLY A 24 -0.24 15.09 15.75
CA GLY A 24 -1.26 15.64 16.65
C GLY A 24 -1.65 17.07 16.34
N HIS A 25 -1.02 17.71 15.35
CA HIS A 25 -1.26 19.09 14.97
C HIS A 25 -1.15 19.29 13.47
N LEU A 26 -2.27 19.60 12.83
CA LEU A 26 -2.32 19.88 11.39
C LEU A 26 -1.89 21.32 11.10
N SER A 27 -0.61 21.53 10.83
CA SER A 27 -0.05 22.84 10.52
C SER A 27 -0.62 23.44 9.21
N PRO A 28 -0.52 24.77 9.00
CA PRO A 28 -0.86 25.37 7.71
C PRO A 28 -0.05 24.78 6.54
N GLU A 29 1.21 24.40 6.79
CA GLU A 29 2.08 23.78 5.80
C GLU A 29 1.59 22.37 5.44
N ASP A 30 1.16 21.56 6.41
CA ASP A 30 0.60 20.23 6.16
C ASP A 30 -0.69 20.31 5.36
N LYS A 31 -1.57 21.26 5.70
CA LYS A 31 -2.80 21.53 4.93
C LYS A 31 -2.47 21.86 3.48
N LYS A 32 -1.47 22.71 3.25
CA LYS A 32 -1.01 23.07 1.91
C LYS A 32 -0.48 21.85 1.15
N LYS A 33 0.45 21.08 1.74
CA LYS A 33 1.02 19.87 1.14
C LYS A 33 -0.06 18.85 0.78
N ILE A 34 -1.01 18.61 1.68
CA ILE A 34 -2.14 17.70 1.44
C ILE A 34 -3.00 18.20 0.29
N SER A 35 -3.35 19.50 0.29
CA SER A 35 -4.18 20.09 -0.78
C SER A 35 -3.50 20.01 -2.16
N GLU A 36 -2.20 20.29 -2.22
CA GLU A 36 -1.40 20.17 -3.45
C GLU A 36 -1.34 18.72 -3.92
N ALA A 37 -1.15 17.76 -3.01
CA ALA A 37 -1.13 16.35 -3.35
C ALA A 37 -2.49 15.84 -3.84
N GLU A 38 -3.58 16.30 -3.23
CA GLU A 38 -4.95 15.99 -3.69
C GLU A 38 -5.24 16.57 -5.07
N ALA A 39 -4.79 17.80 -5.33
CA ALA A 39 -4.92 18.42 -6.64
C ALA A 39 -4.14 17.63 -7.71
N ALA A 40 -2.89 17.25 -7.42
CA ALA A 40 -2.06 16.44 -8.28
C ALA A 40 -2.72 15.07 -8.58
N ALA A 41 -3.25 14.40 -7.56
CA ALA A 41 -3.94 13.13 -7.72
C ALA A 41 -5.18 13.25 -8.63
N ARG A 42 -5.99 14.30 -8.45
CA ARG A 42 -7.14 14.58 -9.32
C ARG A 42 -6.73 14.85 -10.78
N GLU A 43 -5.62 15.58 -10.99
CA GLU A 43 -5.12 15.86 -12.34
C GLU A 43 -4.60 14.59 -13.03
N ILE A 44 -3.90 13.72 -12.33
CA ILE A 44 -3.46 12.41 -12.83
C ILE A 44 -4.67 11.58 -13.25
N GLU A 45 -5.71 11.53 -12.41
CA GLU A 45 -6.93 10.79 -12.70
C GLU A 45 -7.69 11.36 -13.92
N ALA A 46 -7.82 12.67 -13.98
CA ALA A 46 -8.46 13.36 -15.11
C ALA A 46 -7.70 13.21 -16.45
N ALA A 47 -6.37 13.05 -16.40
CA ALA A 47 -5.56 12.88 -17.58
C ALA A 47 -5.86 11.59 -18.34
N LEU A 48 -6.36 10.54 -17.66
CA LEU A 48 -6.73 9.29 -18.32
C LEU A 48 -7.85 9.44 -19.37
N SER A 49 -8.69 10.45 -19.21
CA SER A 49 -9.81 10.73 -20.09
C SER A 49 -9.50 11.74 -21.21
N LYS A 50 -8.30 12.31 -21.22
CA LYS A 50 -7.92 13.37 -22.18
C LYS A 50 -7.08 12.82 -23.31
N LYS A 51 -7.35 13.32 -24.53
CA LYS A 51 -6.60 12.92 -25.76
C LYS A 51 -5.35 13.74 -26.01
N ASP A 52 -5.32 15.00 -25.56
CA ASP A 52 -4.19 15.92 -25.78
C ASP A 52 -3.54 16.24 -24.43
N LEU A 53 -2.36 15.65 -24.18
CA LEU A 53 -1.70 15.67 -22.89
C LEU A 53 -0.25 16.13 -23.01
N ASN A 54 0.15 17.08 -22.18
CA ASN A 54 1.57 17.33 -21.94
C ASN A 54 2.16 16.21 -21.06
N LEU A 55 2.63 15.14 -21.69
CA LEU A 55 3.17 13.95 -21.02
C LEU A 55 4.44 14.22 -20.20
N SER A 56 5.13 15.35 -20.46
CA SER A 56 6.32 15.75 -19.69
C SER A 56 5.99 16.47 -18.39
N ARG A 57 4.74 16.88 -18.16
CA ARG A 57 4.31 17.47 -16.90
C ARG A 57 4.59 16.52 -15.74
N ARG A 58 5.07 17.06 -14.62
CA ARG A 58 5.52 16.24 -13.48
C ARG A 58 4.56 16.36 -12.30
N PHE A 59 4.33 15.23 -11.66
CA PHE A 59 3.57 15.09 -10.40
C PHE A 59 4.36 14.19 -9.45
N PHE A 60 4.48 14.56 -8.20
CA PHE A 60 5.26 13.79 -7.20
C PHE A 60 6.65 13.37 -7.71
N GLY A 61 7.32 14.25 -8.46
CA GLY A 61 8.64 13.99 -9.02
C GLY A 61 8.68 13.13 -10.29
N ALA A 62 7.59 12.50 -10.73
CA ALA A 62 7.51 11.66 -11.92
C ALA A 62 6.71 12.33 -13.04
N SER A 63 6.98 11.95 -14.31
CA SER A 63 6.26 12.48 -15.47
C SER A 63 4.82 11.96 -15.53
N LEU A 64 3.92 12.70 -16.17
CA LEU A 64 2.55 12.24 -16.39
C LEU A 64 2.50 10.91 -17.15
N LYS A 65 3.44 10.69 -18.09
CA LYS A 65 3.58 9.42 -18.82
C LYS A 65 3.74 8.23 -17.86
N TYR A 66 4.58 8.36 -16.83
CA TYR A 66 4.76 7.33 -15.80
C TYR A 66 3.45 7.02 -15.07
N TRP A 67 2.71 8.05 -14.67
CA TRP A 67 1.44 7.87 -13.95
C TRP A 67 0.38 7.19 -14.80
N ILE A 68 0.26 7.58 -16.08
CA ILE A 68 -0.65 6.95 -17.04
C ILE A 68 -0.27 5.48 -17.27
N ASP A 69 1.02 5.18 -17.38
CA ASP A 69 1.49 3.81 -17.57
C ASP A 69 1.21 2.95 -16.34
N LEU A 70 1.51 3.47 -15.15
CA LEU A 70 1.26 2.77 -13.89
C LEU A 70 -0.22 2.39 -13.72
N LYS A 71 -1.15 3.22 -14.17
CA LYS A 71 -2.60 2.97 -14.09
C LYS A 71 -3.10 1.79 -14.95
N LYS A 72 -2.30 1.29 -15.87
CA LYS A 72 -2.64 0.09 -16.66
C LYS A 72 -2.53 -1.19 -15.85
N TYR A 73 -1.87 -1.15 -14.71
CA TYR A 73 -1.63 -2.30 -13.86
C TYR A 73 -2.67 -2.37 -12.75
N ASP A 74 -3.46 -3.43 -12.77
CA ASP A 74 -4.36 -3.79 -11.68
C ASP A 74 -3.73 -4.94 -10.89
N PRO A 75 -3.27 -4.68 -9.66
CA PRO A 75 -2.60 -5.70 -8.87
C PRO A 75 -3.52 -6.88 -8.51
N ILE A 76 -4.80 -6.61 -8.28
CA ILE A 76 -5.78 -7.64 -7.94
C ILE A 76 -6.05 -8.53 -9.14
N GLN A 77 -6.32 -7.95 -10.32
CA GLN A 77 -6.52 -8.73 -11.54
C GLN A 77 -5.28 -9.54 -11.92
N THR A 78 -4.10 -8.94 -11.78
CA THR A 78 -2.83 -9.64 -12.02
C THR A 78 -2.70 -10.83 -11.08
N ALA A 79 -2.90 -10.64 -9.78
CA ALA A 79 -2.83 -11.74 -8.81
C ALA A 79 -3.91 -12.81 -9.06
N ALA A 80 -5.12 -12.41 -9.45
CA ALA A 80 -6.18 -13.35 -9.77
C ALA A 80 -5.85 -14.24 -10.97
N SER A 81 -5.07 -13.76 -11.95
CA SER A 81 -4.68 -14.51 -13.14
C SER A 81 -3.55 -15.49 -12.91
N LEU A 82 -2.79 -15.39 -11.81
CA LEU A 82 -1.69 -16.31 -11.51
C LEU A 82 -2.21 -17.71 -11.22
N SER A 83 -1.49 -18.73 -11.69
CA SER A 83 -1.81 -20.14 -11.40
C SER A 83 -1.26 -20.64 -10.07
N CYS A 84 -0.28 -19.95 -9.49
CA CYS A 84 0.35 -20.33 -8.22
C CYS A 84 -0.54 -20.02 -7.01
N ALA A 85 -0.21 -20.65 -5.88
CA ALA A 85 -0.76 -20.29 -4.59
C ALA A 85 -0.25 -18.92 -4.16
N LEU A 86 -1.05 -18.17 -3.40
CA LEU A 86 -0.71 -16.84 -2.93
C LEU A 86 -0.79 -16.78 -1.41
N LEU A 87 0.22 -16.17 -0.80
CA LEU A 87 0.23 -15.79 0.62
C LEU A 87 0.27 -14.28 0.74
N ILE A 88 -0.76 -13.69 1.33
CA ILE A 88 -0.90 -12.25 1.50
C ILE A 88 -0.84 -11.92 2.99
N LEU A 89 0.23 -11.24 3.38
CA LEU A 89 0.53 -10.88 4.76
C LEU A 89 0.37 -9.39 4.98
N GLN A 90 -0.22 -8.98 6.10
CA GLN A 90 -0.49 -7.59 6.44
C GLN A 90 -0.15 -7.29 7.89
N GLY A 91 0.62 -6.23 8.12
CA GLY A 91 0.77 -5.63 9.44
C GLY A 91 -0.44 -4.77 9.80
N GLY A 92 -1.02 -5.00 10.97
CA GLY A 92 -2.22 -4.27 11.40
C GLY A 92 -1.96 -2.80 11.78
N ARG A 93 -0.68 -2.45 12.03
CA ARG A 93 -0.20 -1.08 12.31
C ARG A 93 0.45 -0.42 11.10
N ASP A 94 0.38 -1.07 9.93
CA ASP A 94 0.95 -0.56 8.69
C ASP A 94 0.14 0.65 8.19
N TYR A 95 0.78 1.83 8.14
CA TYR A 95 0.17 3.05 7.60
C TYR A 95 0.50 3.28 6.12
N GLN A 96 1.50 2.56 5.59
CA GLN A 96 1.90 2.69 4.19
C GLN A 96 0.96 1.88 3.30
N VAL A 97 0.67 0.65 3.70
CA VAL A 97 -0.36 -0.22 3.12
C VAL A 97 -1.33 -0.58 4.24
N THR A 98 -2.57 -0.17 4.11
CA THR A 98 -3.50 -0.20 5.23
C THR A 98 -4.35 -1.47 5.28
N LYS A 99 -5.12 -1.61 6.36
CA LYS A 99 -6.10 -2.70 6.48
C LYS A 99 -7.17 -2.66 5.39
N GLU A 100 -7.50 -1.48 4.88
CA GLU A 100 -8.42 -1.31 3.75
C GLU A 100 -7.84 -1.92 2.47
N ASP A 101 -6.53 -1.80 2.24
CA ASP A 101 -5.87 -2.50 1.13
C ASP A 101 -5.94 -4.02 1.32
N PHE A 102 -5.71 -4.50 2.54
CA PHE A 102 -5.84 -5.92 2.84
C PHE A 102 -7.26 -6.45 2.60
N GLN A 103 -8.27 -5.70 3.01
CA GLN A 103 -9.67 -6.01 2.70
C GLN A 103 -9.94 -5.99 1.19
N GLY A 104 -9.32 -5.06 0.45
CA GLY A 104 -9.34 -5.02 -1.00
C GLY A 104 -8.82 -6.31 -1.62
N TRP A 105 -7.69 -6.81 -1.14
CA TRP A 105 -7.13 -8.10 -1.54
C TRP A 105 -8.08 -9.26 -1.23
N GLN A 106 -8.64 -9.32 -0.01
CA GLN A 106 -9.58 -10.36 0.38
C GLN A 106 -10.81 -10.38 -0.53
N LYS A 107 -11.40 -9.21 -0.78
CA LYS A 107 -12.56 -9.06 -1.66
C LYS A 107 -12.24 -9.42 -3.10
N GLY A 108 -11.09 -8.95 -3.61
CA GLY A 108 -10.71 -9.15 -5.01
C GLY A 108 -10.32 -10.58 -5.34
N LEU A 109 -9.77 -11.30 -4.37
CA LEU A 109 -9.31 -12.69 -4.54
C LEU A 109 -10.24 -13.73 -3.89
N GLN A 110 -11.44 -13.35 -3.43
CA GLN A 110 -12.36 -14.25 -2.73
C GLN A 110 -12.75 -15.50 -3.53
N LYS A 111 -12.71 -15.45 -4.87
CA LYS A 111 -13.03 -16.55 -5.77
C LYS A 111 -11.80 -17.33 -6.25
N LYS A 112 -10.60 -16.84 -5.93
CA LYS A 112 -9.37 -17.51 -6.34
C LYS A 112 -9.04 -18.65 -5.37
N PRO A 113 -8.84 -19.87 -5.86
CA PRO A 113 -8.38 -20.98 -5.01
C PRO A 113 -6.94 -20.75 -4.56
N ARG A 114 -6.57 -21.39 -3.45
CA ARG A 114 -5.19 -21.41 -2.93
C ARG A 114 -4.65 -20.00 -2.61
N VAL A 115 -5.47 -19.15 -1.97
CA VAL A 115 -5.05 -17.88 -1.41
C VAL A 115 -5.16 -17.92 0.12
N THR A 116 -4.07 -17.61 0.79
CA THR A 116 -4.01 -17.51 2.25
C THR A 116 -3.84 -16.04 2.63
N PHE A 117 -4.65 -15.55 3.56
CA PHE A 117 -4.57 -14.20 4.10
C PHE A 117 -4.22 -14.26 5.57
N LYS A 118 -3.23 -13.47 6.00
CA LYS A 118 -2.87 -13.35 7.41
C LYS A 118 -2.65 -11.90 7.81
N LEU A 119 -3.32 -11.48 8.87
CA LEU A 119 -3.21 -10.15 9.47
C LEU A 119 -2.53 -10.29 10.84
N TYR A 120 -1.48 -9.48 11.06
CA TYR A 120 -0.75 -9.41 12.33
C TYR A 120 -1.08 -8.08 13.01
N PRO A 121 -1.99 -8.05 13.99
CA PRO A 121 -2.57 -6.81 14.53
C PRO A 121 -1.55 -5.81 15.09
N TYR A 122 -0.44 -6.32 15.61
CA TYR A 122 0.56 -5.54 16.35
C TYR A 122 1.82 -5.24 15.54
N LEU A 123 1.90 -5.66 14.27
CA LEU A 123 3.08 -5.45 13.43
C LEU A 123 2.90 -4.26 12.49
N ASN A 124 4.00 -3.54 12.22
CA ASN A 124 4.06 -2.44 11.26
C ASN A 124 4.38 -2.94 9.83
N HIS A 125 4.70 -2.02 8.91
CA HIS A 125 5.04 -2.35 7.51
C HIS A 125 6.22 -3.30 7.35
N LEU A 126 7.21 -3.24 8.22
CA LEU A 126 8.37 -4.15 8.24
C LEU A 126 8.12 -5.42 9.06
N PHE A 127 6.90 -5.64 9.50
CA PHE A 127 6.55 -6.71 10.44
C PHE A 127 7.31 -6.64 11.77
N PHE A 128 7.67 -5.43 12.20
CA PHE A 128 8.21 -5.20 13.54
C PHE A 128 7.07 -5.01 14.54
N PRO A 129 7.17 -5.63 15.72
CA PRO A 129 6.15 -5.50 16.76
C PRO A 129 6.15 -4.09 17.36
N GLY A 130 4.98 -3.61 17.75
CA GLY A 130 4.85 -2.32 18.42
C GLY A 130 3.44 -2.08 18.97
N LYS A 131 3.24 -0.91 19.58
CA LYS A 131 1.98 -0.49 20.18
C LYS A 131 1.55 0.85 19.64
N GLY A 132 0.24 1.06 19.52
CA GLY A 132 -0.35 2.30 19.01
C GLY A 132 -0.08 2.55 17.51
N PRO A 133 -0.29 3.77 17.03
CA PRO A 133 -0.02 4.15 15.64
C PRO A 133 1.46 3.98 15.30
N SER A 134 1.75 3.43 14.12
CA SER A 134 3.11 3.28 13.63
C SER A 134 3.64 4.61 13.08
N SER A 135 4.94 4.87 13.23
CA SER A 135 5.58 6.10 12.78
C SER A 135 6.85 5.84 11.98
N PRO A 136 7.32 6.79 11.14
CA PRO A 136 8.62 6.68 10.45
C PRO A 136 9.79 6.41 11.38
N ALA A 137 9.78 6.97 12.60
CA ALA A 137 10.84 6.78 13.60
C ALA A 137 10.99 5.31 14.07
N GLU A 138 9.96 4.48 13.87
CA GLU A 138 10.08 3.04 14.16
C GLU A 138 11.08 2.34 13.23
N TYR A 139 11.24 2.84 11.99
CA TYR A 139 12.12 2.24 10.97
C TYR A 139 13.59 2.64 11.14
N GLU A 140 13.87 3.65 11.97
CA GLU A 140 15.24 4.06 12.34
C GLU A 140 15.81 3.22 13.48
N LYS A 141 14.96 2.44 14.15
CA LYS A 141 15.36 1.58 15.25
C LYS A 141 15.80 0.20 14.74
N ASN A 142 16.82 -0.35 15.39
CA ASN A 142 17.16 -1.76 15.16
C ASN A 142 15.96 -2.62 15.55
N GLY A 143 15.58 -3.53 14.66
CA GLY A 143 14.44 -4.41 14.85
C GLY A 143 14.56 -5.66 13.98
N HIS A 144 13.67 -6.60 14.22
CA HIS A 144 13.59 -7.83 13.46
C HIS A 144 12.14 -8.12 13.08
N VAL A 145 11.95 -8.76 11.94
CA VAL A 145 10.67 -9.36 11.57
C VAL A 145 10.24 -10.30 12.70
N ALA A 146 9.01 -10.18 13.16
CA ALA A 146 8.47 -11.03 14.21
C ALA A 146 8.57 -12.51 13.82
N LEU A 147 8.99 -13.36 14.76
CA LEU A 147 9.23 -14.78 14.51
C LEU A 147 7.99 -15.48 13.96
N GLU A 148 6.81 -15.13 14.47
CA GLU A 148 5.53 -15.65 14.00
C GLU A 148 5.31 -15.49 12.48
N VAL A 149 5.83 -14.40 11.88
CA VAL A 149 5.72 -14.17 10.43
C VAL A 149 6.63 -15.14 9.68
N ILE A 150 7.83 -15.39 10.20
CA ILE A 150 8.81 -16.30 9.59
C ILE A 150 8.30 -17.74 9.67
N GLU A 151 7.75 -18.13 10.81
CA GLU A 151 7.15 -19.45 11.03
C GLU A 151 5.96 -19.66 10.08
N ASP A 152 5.05 -18.72 10.01
CA ASP A 152 3.90 -18.79 9.12
C ASP A 152 4.26 -18.91 7.64
N ILE A 153 5.28 -18.16 7.18
CA ILE A 153 5.78 -18.26 5.81
C ILE A 153 6.38 -19.66 5.58
N THR A 154 7.16 -20.13 6.55
CA THR A 154 7.83 -21.44 6.47
C THR A 154 6.81 -22.57 6.38
N ASP A 155 5.79 -22.55 7.24
CA ASP A 155 4.76 -23.57 7.28
C ASP A 155 3.88 -23.52 6.03
N TRP A 156 3.55 -22.31 5.57
CA TRP A 156 2.81 -22.14 4.32
C TRP A 156 3.58 -22.72 3.12
N ILE A 157 4.90 -22.46 3.01
CA ILE A 157 5.74 -23.00 1.93
C ILE A 157 5.75 -24.53 1.99
N LYS A 158 5.98 -25.12 3.17
CA LYS A 158 5.97 -26.58 3.36
C LYS A 158 4.64 -27.19 2.91
N ALA A 159 3.52 -26.55 3.25
CA ALA A 159 2.18 -27.01 2.86
C ALA A 159 1.91 -26.91 1.33
N GLN A 160 2.72 -26.20 0.54
CA GLN A 160 2.59 -26.15 -0.91
C GLN A 160 3.42 -27.24 -1.60
N CYS A 161 4.38 -27.86 -0.91
CA CYS A 161 5.32 -28.81 -1.50
C CYS A 161 4.83 -30.29 -1.44
N PHE A 162 3.64 -30.52 -0.87
CA PHE A 162 3.11 -31.89 -0.70
C PHE A 162 1.67 -32.01 -1.19
#